data_60bc6bb67b040e1804bb465d566ad4d8
#
_entry.id   60bc6bb67b040e1804bb465d566ad4d8
#
_cell.length_a   1.000
_cell.length_b   1.000
_cell.length_c   1.000
_cell.angle_alpha   90.00
_cell.angle_beta   90.00
_cell.angle_gamma   90.00
#
_symmetry.space_group_name_H-M   'P 1'
#
loop_
_entity.id
_entity.type
_entity.pdbx_description
1 polymer ?
#
loop_
_entity_poly.entity_id
_entity_poly.type
_entity_poly.pdbx_seq_one_letter_code
_entity_poly.pdbx_strand_id
1 'polypeptide(L)'
;MSEATGIEVHDILVPTDGSKAAMKAARQAIDLAKMNDAAVHAMYVMDMGNADFVAVPSDIAETRTRLEKKGRGFTDDISELAAEVGVDCVTVVKSGIPEEEIIEYAEDEGVDLIVIGKRGRRDPDKPLIGSTTKRVLGRTEVPVRVV
;
A
#
# COMPACT_ATOMS: atom_id res chain seq x y z
N MET A 1 4.31 -25.00 16.46
CA MET A 1 4.22 -24.67 15.25
C MET A 1 2.88 -24.83 14.71
N SER A 2 2.61 -24.05 13.91
CA SER A 2 1.39 -23.99 13.41
C SER A 2 1.14 -24.99 12.43
N GLU A 3 0.31 -25.84 12.61
CA GLU A 3 0.07 -26.85 11.79
C GLU A 3 -0.75 -26.54 10.69
N ALA A 4 -0.59 -25.55 10.08
CA ALA A 4 -1.27 -25.30 8.86
C ALA A 4 -2.72 -25.07 9.00
N THR A 5 -3.10 -24.55 10.06
CA THR A 5 -4.49 -24.14 10.16
C THR A 5 -4.69 -22.77 9.62
N GLY A 6 -3.64 -22.11 9.15
CA GLY A 6 -3.74 -20.78 8.62
C GLY A 6 -2.67 -20.49 7.60
N ILE A 7 -2.69 -19.28 7.08
CA ILE A 7 -1.72 -18.82 6.11
C ILE A 7 -0.43 -18.48 6.83
N GLU A 8 0.69 -18.97 6.30
CA GLU A 8 1.98 -18.53 6.79
C GLU A 8 2.25 -17.15 6.24
N VAL A 9 2.50 -16.19 7.10
CA VAL A 9 2.69 -14.81 6.69
C VAL A 9 4.16 -14.46 6.78
N HIS A 10 4.79 -14.24 5.62
CA HIS A 10 6.17 -13.82 5.51
C HIS A 10 6.32 -12.42 4.92
N ASP A 11 5.39 -12.02 4.07
CA ASP A 11 5.42 -10.72 3.40
C ASP A 11 4.03 -10.10 3.37
N ILE A 12 3.93 -8.90 3.89
CA ILE A 12 2.66 -8.16 3.97
C ILE A 12 2.78 -6.89 3.14
N LEU A 13 1.87 -6.68 2.20
CA LEU A 13 1.84 -5.47 1.39
C LEU A 13 0.87 -4.46 1.98
N VAL A 14 1.34 -3.23 2.15
CA VAL A 14 0.53 -2.12 2.65
C VAL A 14 0.55 -1.00 1.62
N PRO A 15 -0.49 -0.91 0.79
CA PRO A 15 -0.63 0.26 -0.08
C PRO A 15 -0.96 1.49 0.77
N THR A 16 -0.38 2.62 0.44
CA THR A 16 -0.62 3.85 1.17
C THR A 16 -0.83 5.02 0.22
N ASP A 17 -1.72 5.92 0.58
CA ASP A 17 -1.90 7.21 -0.08
C ASP A 17 -1.69 8.33 0.93
N GLY A 18 -1.14 8.02 2.09
CA GLY A 18 -0.89 8.97 3.16
C GLY A 18 -2.12 9.32 3.98
N SER A 19 -3.24 8.64 3.75
CA SER A 19 -4.47 8.89 4.51
C SER A 19 -4.39 8.31 5.92
N LYS A 20 -5.30 8.73 6.78
CA LYS A 20 -5.39 8.18 8.14
C LYS A 20 -5.73 6.68 8.10
N ALA A 21 -6.60 6.29 7.18
CA ALA A 21 -6.97 4.89 7.03
C ALA A 21 -5.76 4.05 6.59
N ALA A 22 -4.95 4.56 5.66
CA ALA A 22 -3.75 3.87 5.22
C ALA A 22 -2.74 3.73 6.36
N MET A 23 -2.60 4.77 7.20
CA MET A 23 -1.69 4.71 8.32
C MET A 23 -2.16 3.74 9.39
N LYS A 24 -3.46 3.67 9.61
CA LYS A 24 -4.05 2.68 10.52
C LYS A 24 -3.80 1.27 10.00
N ALA A 25 -3.96 1.06 8.69
CA ALA A 25 -3.65 -0.22 8.07
C ALA A 25 -2.17 -0.57 8.25
N ALA A 26 -1.29 0.40 8.06
CA ALA A 26 0.15 0.20 8.23
C ALA A 26 0.49 -0.24 9.65
N ARG A 27 -0.12 0.37 10.65
CA ARG A 27 0.13 -0.01 12.04
C ARG A 27 -0.31 -1.44 12.33
N GLN A 28 -1.47 -1.84 11.79
CA GLN A 28 -1.94 -3.22 11.96
C GLN A 28 -1.03 -4.20 11.23
N ALA A 29 -0.56 -3.83 10.04
CA ALA A 29 0.36 -4.69 9.29
C ALA A 29 1.68 -4.88 10.04
N ILE A 30 2.20 -3.82 10.64
CA ILE A 30 3.43 -3.90 11.43
C ILE A 30 3.24 -4.80 12.65
N ASP A 31 2.10 -4.70 13.32
CA ASP A 31 1.80 -5.58 14.46
C ASP A 31 1.74 -7.04 14.02
N LEU A 32 1.08 -7.33 12.89
CA LEU A 32 1.02 -8.67 12.35
C LEU A 32 2.40 -9.18 11.93
N ALA A 33 3.20 -8.32 11.32
CA ALA A 33 4.54 -8.68 10.91
C ALA A 33 5.42 -9.02 12.10
N LYS A 34 5.30 -8.27 13.18
CA LYS A 34 6.05 -8.53 14.39
C LYS A 34 5.68 -9.89 14.99
N MET A 35 4.40 -10.21 15.00
CA MET A 35 3.92 -11.48 15.55
C MET A 35 4.35 -12.68 14.71
N ASN A 36 4.57 -12.49 13.43
CA ASN A 36 4.88 -13.57 12.50
C ASN A 36 6.31 -13.55 11.97
N ASP A 37 7.14 -12.65 12.45
CA ASP A 37 8.50 -12.44 11.96
C ASP A 37 8.50 -12.21 10.44
N ALA A 38 7.57 -11.38 9.99
CA ALA A 38 7.36 -11.07 8.57
C ALA A 38 7.91 -9.71 8.21
N ALA A 39 8.01 -9.44 6.91
CA ALA A 39 8.41 -8.14 6.39
C ALA A 39 7.18 -7.37 5.90
N VAL A 40 7.23 -6.05 6.00
CA VAL A 40 6.19 -5.17 5.48
C VAL A 40 6.71 -4.50 4.22
N HIS A 41 5.89 -4.46 3.17
CA HIS A 41 6.18 -3.73 1.94
C HIS A 41 5.24 -2.54 1.89
N ALA A 42 5.78 -1.34 2.10
CA ALA A 42 4.99 -0.11 2.05
C ALA A 42 5.04 0.43 0.62
N MET A 43 3.89 0.57 -0.02
CA MET A 43 3.82 0.90 -1.44
C MET A 43 2.97 2.12 -1.71
N TYR A 44 3.52 3.06 -2.45
CA TYR A 44 2.78 4.21 -2.96
C TYR A 44 2.73 4.13 -4.49
N VAL A 45 1.54 4.30 -5.05
CA VAL A 45 1.37 4.33 -6.51
C VAL A 45 1.03 5.74 -6.94
N MET A 46 1.88 6.29 -7.81
CA MET A 46 1.62 7.59 -8.41
C MET A 46 0.60 7.41 -9.52
N ASP A 47 -0.61 7.91 -9.30
CA ASP A 47 -1.66 7.85 -10.32
C ASP A 47 -1.52 9.07 -11.20
N MET A 48 -0.81 8.93 -12.30
CA MET A 48 -0.57 10.01 -13.24
C MET A 48 -1.70 10.20 -14.25
N GLY A 49 -2.70 9.32 -14.23
CA GLY A 49 -3.79 9.36 -15.20
C GLY A 49 -4.58 10.65 -15.18
N ASN A 50 -4.70 11.26 -14.02
CA ASN A 50 -5.44 12.52 -13.88
C ASN A 50 -4.62 13.74 -14.27
N ALA A 51 -3.33 13.58 -14.50
CA ALA A 51 -2.45 14.69 -14.84
C ALA A 51 -2.13 14.75 -16.33
N ASP A 52 -2.38 13.68 -17.07
CA ASP A 52 -1.91 13.56 -18.44
C ASP A 52 -2.61 14.40 -19.47
N PHE A 53 -3.90 14.62 -19.31
CA PHE A 53 -4.72 15.10 -20.42
C PHE A 53 -4.59 16.59 -20.72
N VAL A 54 -4.01 17.39 -19.87
CA VAL A 54 -3.85 18.83 -20.11
C VAL A 54 -2.42 19.32 -19.91
N ALA A 55 -1.51 18.47 -19.53
CA ALA A 55 -0.18 18.91 -19.16
C ALA A 55 0.78 18.94 -20.33
N VAL A 56 1.68 19.91 -20.36
CA VAL A 56 2.84 19.86 -21.25
C VAL A 56 3.91 19.00 -20.62
N PRO A 57 4.91 18.51 -21.39
CA PRO A 57 5.92 17.60 -20.86
C PRO A 57 6.64 18.06 -19.59
N SER A 58 6.91 19.37 -19.51
CA SER A 58 7.60 19.91 -18.32
C SER A 58 6.70 19.82 -17.07
N ASP A 59 5.38 20.04 -17.24
CA ASP A 59 4.44 19.97 -16.13
C ASP A 59 4.27 18.51 -15.68
N ILE A 60 4.29 17.57 -16.61
CA ILE A 60 4.23 16.14 -16.30
C ILE A 60 5.45 15.74 -15.47
N ALA A 61 6.64 16.20 -15.87
CA ALA A 61 7.87 15.89 -15.15
C ALA A 61 7.86 16.48 -13.73
N GLU A 62 7.38 17.70 -13.58
CA GLU A 62 7.30 18.35 -12.28
C GLU A 62 6.28 17.64 -11.38
N THR A 63 5.13 17.26 -11.95
CA THR A 63 4.09 16.53 -11.22
C THR A 63 4.63 15.18 -10.75
N ARG A 64 5.32 14.48 -11.64
CA ARG A 64 5.93 13.19 -11.30
C ARG A 64 6.92 13.33 -10.16
N THR A 65 7.80 14.31 -10.21
CA THR A 65 8.81 14.55 -9.16
C THR A 65 8.13 14.85 -7.82
N ARG A 66 7.09 15.68 -7.85
CA ARG A 66 6.36 16.03 -6.62
C ARG A 66 5.66 14.81 -6.02
N LEU A 67 5.00 14.00 -6.84
CA LEU A 67 4.31 12.81 -6.38
C LEU A 67 5.28 11.75 -5.87
N GLU A 68 6.42 11.61 -6.52
CA GLU A 68 7.45 10.67 -6.10
C GLU A 68 7.99 11.04 -4.73
N LYS A 69 8.30 12.32 -4.53
CA LYS A 69 8.79 12.81 -3.25
C LYS A 69 7.75 12.62 -2.14
N LYS A 70 6.49 12.92 -2.46
CA LYS A 70 5.39 12.74 -1.52
C LYS A 70 5.21 11.28 -1.15
N GLY A 71 5.26 10.40 -2.14
CA GLY A 71 5.12 8.97 -1.93
C GLY A 71 6.25 8.40 -1.08
N ARG A 72 7.49 8.85 -1.32
CA ARG A 72 8.62 8.43 -0.51
C ARG A 72 8.45 8.86 0.94
N GLY A 73 7.90 10.05 1.17
CA GLY A 73 7.60 10.50 2.53
C GLY A 73 6.61 9.59 3.23
N PHE A 74 5.55 9.18 2.53
CA PHE A 74 4.55 8.28 3.10
C PHE A 74 5.12 6.90 3.40
N THR A 75 5.88 6.33 2.47
CA THR A 75 6.46 5.01 2.68
C THR A 75 7.57 5.04 3.72
N ASP A 76 8.34 6.12 3.80
CA ASP A 76 9.37 6.28 4.82
C ASP A 76 8.77 6.36 6.22
N ASP A 77 7.61 7.01 6.37
CA ASP A 77 6.92 7.06 7.65
C ASP A 77 6.57 5.65 8.14
N ILE A 78 6.12 4.80 7.25
CA ILE A 78 5.81 3.41 7.59
C ILE A 78 7.08 2.64 7.94
N SER A 79 8.13 2.87 7.16
CA SER A 79 9.42 2.21 7.40
C SER A 79 10.00 2.58 8.78
N GLU A 80 9.84 3.84 9.19
CA GLU A 80 10.29 4.28 10.50
C GLU A 80 9.51 3.61 11.62
N LEU A 81 8.19 3.51 11.47
CA LEU A 81 7.36 2.82 12.46
C LEU A 81 7.75 1.35 12.58
N ALA A 82 8.03 0.70 11.45
CA ALA A 82 8.44 -0.70 11.45
C ALA A 82 9.79 -0.86 12.15
N ALA A 83 10.73 0.05 11.86
CA ALA A 83 12.06 -0.01 12.46
C ALA A 83 12.01 0.13 13.99
N GLU A 84 11.09 0.93 14.51
CA GLU A 84 10.95 1.13 15.95
C GLU A 84 10.66 -0.17 16.70
N VAL A 85 10.04 -1.12 16.05
CA VAL A 85 9.70 -2.40 16.67
C VAL A 85 10.46 -3.58 16.05
N GLY A 86 11.48 -3.29 15.26
CA GLY A 86 12.34 -4.33 14.69
C GLY A 86 11.73 -5.12 13.55
N VAL A 87 10.78 -4.54 12.83
CA VAL A 87 10.16 -5.18 11.66
C VAL A 87 10.85 -4.69 10.39
N ASP A 88 11.24 -5.62 9.52
CA ASP A 88 11.84 -5.27 8.24
C ASP A 88 10.79 -4.62 7.34
N CYS A 89 11.18 -3.57 6.66
CA CYS A 89 10.27 -2.85 5.76
C CYS A 89 10.95 -2.52 4.43
N VAL A 90 10.26 -2.86 3.35
CA VAL A 90 10.67 -2.50 1.99
C VAL A 90 9.76 -1.34 1.56
N THR A 91 10.33 -0.30 0.97
CA THR A 91 9.54 0.84 0.47
C THR A 91 9.52 0.79 -1.05
N VAL A 92 8.33 1.00 -1.63
CA VAL A 92 8.11 0.91 -3.07
C VAL A 92 7.32 2.11 -3.55
N VAL A 93 7.81 2.79 -4.57
CA VAL A 93 7.07 3.86 -5.23
C VAL A 93 6.99 3.50 -6.70
N LYS A 94 5.77 3.38 -7.22
CA LYS A 94 5.54 3.03 -8.62
C LYS A 94 4.57 4.00 -9.25
N SER A 95 4.52 4.00 -10.57
CA SER A 95 3.62 4.83 -11.36
C SER A 95 2.67 3.91 -12.10
N GLY A 96 1.40 4.23 -12.12
CA GLY A 96 0.42 3.43 -12.84
C GLY A 96 -0.97 3.55 -12.25
N ILE A 97 -1.80 2.57 -12.53
CA ILE A 97 -3.15 2.49 -12.00
C ILE A 97 -3.05 1.77 -10.65
N PRO A 98 -3.48 2.41 -9.56
CA PRO A 98 -3.23 1.88 -8.21
C PRO A 98 -3.61 0.42 -8.01
N GLU A 99 -4.84 0.02 -8.36
CA GLU A 99 -5.25 -1.36 -8.12
C GLU A 99 -4.46 -2.36 -8.97
N GLU A 100 -4.06 -1.98 -10.17
CA GLU A 100 -3.28 -2.87 -11.03
C GLU A 100 -1.86 -3.05 -10.49
N GLU A 101 -1.23 -1.96 -10.07
CA GLU A 101 0.13 -2.02 -9.54
C GLU A 101 0.18 -2.77 -8.21
N ILE A 102 -0.83 -2.60 -7.38
CA ILE A 102 -0.94 -3.31 -6.10
C ILE A 102 -1.03 -4.81 -6.33
N ILE A 103 -1.93 -5.23 -7.21
CA ILE A 103 -2.15 -6.65 -7.50
C ILE A 103 -0.91 -7.27 -8.15
N GLU A 104 -0.34 -6.57 -9.12
CA GLU A 104 0.84 -7.06 -9.82
C GLU A 104 2.02 -7.24 -8.86
N TYR A 105 2.24 -6.24 -8.00
CA TYR A 105 3.32 -6.31 -7.02
C TYR A 105 3.11 -7.49 -6.05
N ALA A 106 1.88 -7.66 -5.57
CA ALA A 106 1.57 -8.74 -4.64
C ALA A 106 1.84 -10.11 -5.26
N GLU A 107 1.51 -10.27 -6.53
CA GLU A 107 1.74 -11.52 -7.22
C GLU A 107 3.21 -11.75 -7.53
N ASP A 108 3.88 -10.74 -8.04
CA ASP A 108 5.28 -10.85 -8.44
C ASP A 108 6.22 -11.06 -7.26
N GLU A 109 5.92 -10.45 -6.13
CA GLU A 109 6.77 -10.55 -4.93
C GLU A 109 6.33 -11.63 -3.96
N GLY A 110 5.30 -12.39 -4.31
CA GLY A 110 4.84 -13.48 -3.46
C GLY A 110 4.30 -13.02 -2.11
N VAL A 111 3.58 -11.90 -2.11
CA VAL A 111 3.01 -11.36 -0.89
C VAL A 111 1.89 -12.27 -0.38
N ASP A 112 1.89 -12.51 0.92
CA ASP A 112 0.95 -13.43 1.55
C ASP A 112 -0.33 -12.76 2.03
N LEU A 113 -0.29 -11.45 2.24
CA LEU A 113 -1.42 -10.71 2.77
C LEU A 113 -1.31 -9.26 2.33
N ILE A 114 -2.41 -8.68 1.91
CA ILE A 114 -2.51 -7.24 1.65
C ILE A 114 -3.32 -6.63 2.79
N VAL A 115 -2.78 -5.61 3.45
CA VAL A 115 -3.50 -4.87 4.49
C VAL A 115 -3.73 -3.47 3.95
N ILE A 116 -4.97 -3.11 3.74
CA ILE A 116 -5.33 -1.88 3.05
C ILE A 116 -6.38 -1.09 3.82
N GLY A 117 -6.27 0.22 3.77
CA GLY A 117 -7.25 1.09 4.41
C GLY A 117 -8.61 1.00 3.72
N LYS A 118 -9.66 1.11 4.50
CA LYS A 118 -11.02 1.05 3.99
C LYS A 118 -11.31 2.18 3.00
N ARG A 119 -10.77 3.37 3.26
CA ARG A 119 -10.98 4.54 2.43
C ARG A 119 -9.66 5.28 2.24
N GLY A 120 -9.53 5.99 1.12
CA GLY A 120 -8.36 6.79 0.87
C GLY A 120 -8.61 8.27 1.11
N ARG A 121 -7.71 9.09 0.59
CA ARG A 121 -7.79 10.54 0.76
C ARG A 121 -8.97 11.18 0.06
N ARG A 122 -9.42 10.59 -1.03
CA ARG A 122 -10.48 11.21 -1.84
C ARG A 122 -11.83 11.21 -1.16
N ASP A 123 -12.08 10.22 -0.32
CA ASP A 123 -13.39 10.05 0.31
C ASP A 123 -13.27 9.80 1.81
N PRO A 124 -12.63 10.72 2.56
CA PRO A 124 -12.34 10.45 3.96
C PRO A 124 -13.59 10.38 4.84
N ASP A 125 -14.68 11.03 4.41
CA ASP A 125 -15.89 11.09 5.22
C ASP A 125 -16.97 10.13 4.78
N LYS A 126 -16.75 9.36 3.73
CA LYS A 126 -17.77 8.43 3.26
C LYS A 126 -17.68 7.13 4.04
N PRO A 127 -18.83 6.56 4.44
CA PRO A 127 -18.82 5.29 5.18
C PRO A 127 -18.52 4.08 4.32
N LEU A 128 -18.57 4.23 3.00
CA LEU A 128 -18.37 3.13 2.07
C LEU A 128 -16.87 2.87 1.82
N ILE A 129 -16.57 1.66 1.36
CA ILE A 129 -15.23 1.28 0.97
C ILE A 129 -14.78 2.11 -0.24
N GLY A 130 -13.54 2.59 -0.23
CA GLY A 130 -12.99 3.37 -1.33
C GLY A 130 -12.86 2.57 -2.62
N SER A 131 -12.79 3.27 -3.75
CA SER A 131 -12.78 2.61 -5.06
C SER A 131 -11.57 1.71 -5.29
N THR A 132 -10.39 2.16 -4.89
CA THR A 132 -9.19 1.34 -5.05
C THR A 132 -9.28 0.06 -4.21
N THR A 133 -9.69 0.18 -2.95
CA THR A 133 -9.85 -0.96 -2.06
C THR A 133 -10.86 -1.95 -2.63
N LYS A 134 -11.98 -1.45 -3.14
CA LYS A 134 -13.02 -2.27 -3.73
C LYS A 134 -12.50 -3.03 -4.96
N ARG A 135 -11.72 -2.37 -5.80
CA ARG A 135 -11.16 -2.99 -7.00
C ARG A 135 -10.11 -4.04 -6.65
N VAL A 136 -9.28 -3.76 -5.66
CA VAL A 136 -8.31 -4.75 -5.18
C VAL A 136 -9.04 -5.99 -4.67
N LEU A 137 -10.06 -5.80 -3.83
CA LEU A 137 -10.85 -6.93 -3.30
C LEU A 137 -11.48 -7.76 -4.41
N GLY A 138 -11.94 -7.11 -5.47
CA GLY A 138 -12.64 -7.81 -6.55
C GLY A 138 -11.74 -8.53 -7.52
N ARG A 139 -10.44 -8.26 -7.51
CA ARG A 139 -9.53 -8.77 -8.54
C ARG A 139 -8.39 -9.63 -8.02
N THR A 140 -7.98 -9.45 -6.78
CA THR A 140 -6.84 -10.19 -6.25
C THR A 140 -7.23 -11.56 -5.74
N GLU A 141 -6.28 -12.50 -5.82
CA GLU A 141 -6.43 -13.79 -5.19
C GLU A 141 -5.66 -13.86 -3.88
N VAL A 142 -4.88 -12.83 -3.58
CA VAL A 142 -4.15 -12.74 -2.32
C VAL A 142 -5.13 -12.32 -1.22
N PRO A 143 -5.06 -12.94 -0.03
CA PRO A 143 -5.91 -12.51 1.08
C PRO A 143 -5.75 -11.02 1.38
N VAL A 144 -6.86 -10.35 1.68
CA VAL A 144 -6.88 -8.91 1.96
C VAL A 144 -7.54 -8.66 3.30
N ARG A 145 -6.88 -7.86 4.12
CA ARG A 145 -7.48 -7.35 5.36
C ARG A 145 -7.76 -5.87 5.15
N VAL A 146 -9.01 -5.48 5.28
CA VAL A 146 -9.43 -4.08 5.16
C VAL A 146 -9.54 -3.49 6.55
N VAL A 147 -8.94 -2.33 6.73
CA VAL A 147 -8.85 -1.67 8.04
C VAL A 147 -9.63 -0.36 8.03
#